data_86bc905f6b0712957512ac24753db600
#
_entry.id   86bc905f6b0712957512ac24753db600
#
_cell.length_a   1.000
_cell.length_b   1.000
_cell.length_c   1.000
_cell.angle_alpha   90.00
_cell.angle_beta   90.00
_cell.angle_gamma   90.00
#
_symmetry.space_group_name_H-M   'P 1'
#
loop_
_entity.id
_entity.type
_entity.pdbx_description
1 polymer ?
#
loop_
_entity_poly.entity_id
_entity_poly.type
_entity_poly.pdbx_seq_one_letter_code
_entity_poly.pdbx_strand_id
1 'polypeptide(L)'
;GPVEESVDRAVARVADTISSRPTNSESIPALTAAETGHTSQVVPSDTMQTRHVKNYHSRSESSIENFLCRSACVYYATYTNNSEKGFAEWVINTRQVAQLRRKLELFTYLRFDLELTFVITSAQQPSTASSVDAPVQTHQIMYVPPGGPVPTKVKDYAWQTSTNPSVFWTEGNAPPRMSIPFISIGNAYSCFYDGWTQFSRNGVYGINTLNNMGTLYMRHVNEAGQGPIKSTVRIYFKPKHVKAWVPRPPRLCQYEKQKNVNFSPTGVTTSRTDIITT
;
A
#
# COMPACT_ATOMS: atom_id res chain seq x y z
N GLY A 1 -19.86 -20.78 -15.22
CA GLY A 1 -20.89 -19.81 -14.90
C GLY A 1 -20.48 -18.38 -15.28
N PRO A 2 -21.34 -17.39 -15.08
CA PRO A 2 -21.03 -16.02 -15.50
C PRO A 2 -19.77 -15.45 -14.86
N VAL A 3 -19.49 -15.84 -13.62
CA VAL A 3 -18.30 -15.35 -12.90
C VAL A 3 -17.02 -15.93 -13.50
N GLU A 4 -17.01 -17.21 -13.80
CA GLU A 4 -15.87 -17.87 -14.43
C GLU A 4 -15.62 -17.31 -15.82
N GLU A 5 -16.67 -17.12 -16.60
CA GLU A 5 -16.59 -16.54 -17.92
C GLU A 5 -16.01 -15.11 -17.88
N SER A 6 -16.42 -14.29 -16.90
CA SER A 6 -15.86 -12.96 -16.70
C SER A 6 -14.40 -12.99 -16.33
N VAL A 7 -13.99 -13.91 -15.49
CA VAL A 7 -12.58 -14.08 -15.10
C VAL A 7 -11.75 -14.53 -16.30
N ASP A 8 -12.24 -15.51 -17.06
CA ASP A 8 -11.54 -16.00 -18.25
C ASP A 8 -11.37 -14.90 -19.29
N ARG A 9 -12.38 -14.09 -19.52
CA ARG A 9 -12.30 -12.95 -20.43
C ARG A 9 -11.29 -11.91 -19.95
N ALA A 10 -11.24 -11.63 -18.66
CA ALA A 10 -10.27 -10.71 -18.10
C ALA A 10 -8.84 -11.24 -18.25
N VAL A 11 -8.63 -12.51 -17.97
CA VAL A 11 -7.34 -13.18 -18.15
C VAL A 11 -6.94 -13.18 -19.62
N ALA A 12 -7.85 -13.51 -20.55
CA ALA A 12 -7.59 -13.50 -21.96
C ALA A 12 -7.19 -12.10 -22.46
N ARG A 13 -7.84 -11.05 -21.99
CA ARG A 13 -7.49 -9.67 -22.34
C ARG A 13 -6.09 -9.28 -21.86
N VAL A 14 -5.69 -9.75 -20.70
CA VAL A 14 -4.37 -9.48 -20.14
C VAL A 14 -3.32 -10.32 -20.87
N ALA A 15 -3.65 -11.58 -21.20
CA ALA A 15 -2.73 -12.51 -21.85
C ALA A 15 -2.63 -12.31 -23.36
N ASP A 16 -3.70 -11.83 -24.00
CA ASP A 16 -3.72 -11.55 -25.45
C ASP A 16 -2.97 -10.26 -25.75
N THR A 17 -1.66 -10.38 -25.83
CA THR A 17 -0.77 -9.24 -25.84
C THR A 17 -0.16 -8.97 -27.21
N ILE A 18 -0.17 -9.98 -28.09
CA ILE A 18 0.36 -9.86 -29.43
C ILE A 18 -0.83 -10.01 -30.37
N SER A 19 -1.31 -8.90 -30.86
CA SER A 19 -2.41 -8.87 -31.82
C SER A 19 -2.06 -8.00 -33.01
N SER A 20 -2.58 -8.36 -34.18
CA SER A 20 -2.56 -7.50 -35.33
C SER A 20 -3.97 -6.91 -35.54
N ARG A 21 -4.06 -5.62 -35.78
CA ARG A 21 -5.31 -4.95 -36.04
C ARG A 21 -5.31 -4.39 -37.46
N PRO A 22 -6.36 -4.65 -38.23
CA PRO A 22 -6.49 -3.98 -39.53
C PRO A 22 -6.81 -2.52 -39.30
N THR A 23 -6.15 -1.68 -40.05
CA THR A 23 -6.36 -0.25 -39.95
C THR A 23 -6.43 0.34 -41.37
N ASN A 24 -7.41 1.19 -41.59
CA ASN A 24 -7.69 1.80 -42.87
C ASN A 24 -8.00 3.26 -42.68
N SER A 25 -7.39 4.14 -43.45
CA SER A 25 -7.53 5.60 -43.30
C SER A 25 -8.35 6.25 -44.42
N GLU A 26 -9.22 5.50 -45.11
CA GLU A 26 -9.97 6.01 -46.24
C GLU A 26 -10.99 7.10 -45.86
N SER A 27 -11.47 7.11 -44.63
CA SER A 27 -12.45 8.09 -44.18
C SER A 27 -12.22 8.45 -42.72
N ILE A 28 -12.41 9.72 -42.40
CA ILE A 28 -12.29 10.23 -41.01
C ILE A 28 -13.49 11.11 -40.69
N PRO A 29 -14.70 10.53 -40.67
CA PRO A 29 -15.93 11.33 -40.45
C PRO A 29 -16.03 11.96 -39.05
N ALA A 30 -15.23 11.44 -38.08
CA ALA A 30 -15.17 12.05 -36.76
C ALA A 30 -14.40 13.38 -36.72
N LEU A 31 -13.60 13.67 -37.74
CA LEU A 31 -12.88 14.94 -37.83
C LEU A 31 -13.73 15.99 -38.55
N THR A 32 -13.75 17.17 -37.99
CA THR A 32 -14.47 18.30 -38.59
C THR A 32 -13.72 19.61 -38.33
N ALA A 33 -13.95 20.59 -39.19
CA ALA A 33 -13.42 21.93 -38.98
C ALA A 33 -14.49 22.76 -38.25
N ALA A 34 -14.15 23.26 -37.07
CA ALA A 34 -15.05 24.04 -36.24
C ALA A 34 -15.55 25.34 -36.93
N GLU A 35 -14.74 25.86 -37.86
CA GLU A 35 -15.06 27.06 -38.63
C GLU A 35 -16.29 26.89 -39.54
N THR A 36 -16.64 25.65 -39.86
CA THR A 36 -17.84 25.38 -40.67
C THR A 36 -19.14 25.51 -39.91
N GLY A 37 -19.09 25.58 -38.58
CA GLY A 37 -20.27 25.60 -37.72
C GLY A 37 -20.90 24.22 -37.50
N HIS A 38 -20.29 23.16 -38.01
CA HIS A 38 -20.79 21.81 -37.86
C HIS A 38 -20.09 21.11 -36.68
N THR A 39 -20.85 20.29 -35.96
CA THR A 39 -20.29 19.46 -34.85
C THR A 39 -19.90 18.10 -35.41
N SER A 40 -18.74 17.58 -34.99
CA SER A 40 -18.39 16.21 -35.31
C SER A 40 -19.28 15.24 -34.57
N GLN A 41 -19.67 14.17 -35.24
CA GLN A 41 -20.45 13.08 -34.62
C GLN A 41 -19.62 11.80 -34.74
N VAL A 42 -19.41 11.13 -33.60
CA VAL A 42 -18.71 9.86 -33.56
C VAL A 42 -19.76 8.75 -33.51
N VAL A 43 -19.77 7.92 -34.54
CA VAL A 43 -20.58 6.69 -34.56
C VAL A 43 -19.66 5.48 -34.59
N PRO A 44 -20.10 4.31 -34.09
CA PRO A 44 -19.21 3.13 -34.01
C PRO A 44 -18.61 2.72 -35.34
N SER A 45 -19.24 3.01 -36.47
CA SER A 45 -18.74 2.71 -37.81
C SER A 45 -17.72 3.71 -38.33
N ASP A 46 -17.54 4.83 -37.66
CA ASP A 46 -16.63 5.90 -38.10
C ASP A 46 -15.23 5.80 -37.54
N THR A 47 -14.85 4.61 -37.04
CA THR A 47 -13.51 4.38 -36.53
C THR A 47 -12.51 4.40 -37.67
N MET A 48 -11.46 5.19 -37.49
CA MET A 48 -10.36 5.25 -38.44
C MET A 48 -9.69 3.89 -38.52
N GLN A 49 -9.64 3.31 -39.71
CA GLN A 49 -8.93 2.06 -39.94
C GLN A 49 -7.47 2.38 -40.24
N THR A 50 -6.59 1.70 -39.55
CA THR A 50 -5.15 1.82 -39.72
C THR A 50 -4.57 0.48 -40.24
N ARG A 51 -3.33 0.45 -40.70
CA ARG A 51 -2.70 -0.79 -41.18
C ARG A 51 -2.55 -1.82 -40.06
N HIS A 52 -2.35 -3.07 -40.40
CA HIS A 52 -1.99 -4.11 -39.43
C HIS A 52 -0.69 -3.75 -38.72
N VAL A 53 -0.74 -3.66 -37.40
CA VAL A 53 0.44 -3.45 -36.58
C VAL A 53 0.53 -4.59 -35.56
N LYS A 54 1.69 -5.26 -35.54
CA LYS A 54 1.98 -6.31 -34.60
C LYS A 54 2.46 -5.66 -33.28
N ASN A 55 1.74 -5.89 -32.21
CA ASN A 55 2.09 -5.35 -30.90
C ASN A 55 2.84 -6.43 -30.10
N TYR A 56 4.08 -6.15 -29.72
CA TYR A 56 4.93 -7.07 -28.96
C TYR A 56 4.85 -6.83 -27.44
N HIS A 57 4.12 -5.82 -26.99
CA HIS A 57 4.00 -5.50 -25.58
C HIS A 57 2.76 -6.15 -24.96
N SER A 58 2.95 -6.67 -23.75
CA SER A 58 1.85 -7.28 -23.00
C SER A 58 0.93 -6.23 -22.38
N ARG A 59 -0.37 -6.47 -22.47
CA ARG A 59 -1.36 -5.65 -21.73
C ARG A 59 -1.23 -5.81 -20.22
N SER A 60 -0.66 -6.90 -19.76
CA SER A 60 -0.45 -7.13 -18.33
C SER A 60 0.47 -6.08 -17.70
N GLU A 61 1.41 -5.54 -18.48
CA GLU A 61 2.32 -4.49 -17.99
C GLU A 61 1.59 -3.18 -17.69
N SER A 62 0.50 -2.91 -18.38
CA SER A 62 -0.28 -1.68 -18.23
C SER A 62 -1.52 -1.87 -17.35
N SER A 63 -1.70 -3.03 -16.73
CA SER A 63 -2.85 -3.26 -15.84
C SER A 63 -2.69 -2.52 -14.51
N ILE A 64 -3.81 -2.13 -13.92
CA ILE A 64 -3.84 -1.49 -12.61
C ILE A 64 -3.25 -2.42 -11.54
N GLU A 65 -3.55 -3.71 -11.63
CA GLU A 65 -3.02 -4.71 -10.70
C GLU A 65 -1.49 -4.70 -10.73
N ASN A 66 -0.87 -4.81 -11.89
CA ASN A 66 0.59 -4.82 -11.98
C ASN A 66 1.22 -3.49 -11.64
N PHE A 67 0.53 -2.40 -11.91
CA PHE A 67 1.02 -1.06 -11.54
C PHE A 67 1.06 -0.86 -10.02
N LEU A 68 0.03 -1.30 -9.31
CA LEU A 68 -0.11 -1.08 -7.87
C LEU A 68 0.46 -2.21 -7.02
N CYS A 69 0.51 -3.45 -7.54
CA CYS A 69 0.97 -4.62 -6.79
C CYS A 69 2.49 -4.74 -6.79
N ARG A 70 3.14 -3.73 -6.26
CA ARG A 70 4.59 -3.66 -6.09
C ARG A 70 4.90 -3.46 -4.61
N SER A 71 5.90 -4.17 -4.10
CA SER A 71 6.34 -4.03 -2.73
C SER A 71 7.03 -2.68 -2.53
N ALA A 72 6.63 -1.98 -1.48
CA ALA A 72 7.24 -0.73 -1.05
C ALA A 72 7.54 -0.79 0.44
N CYS A 73 8.70 -0.31 0.86
CA CYS A 73 9.01 -0.17 2.28
C CYS A 73 8.18 0.98 2.84
N VAL A 74 7.24 0.68 3.72
CA VAL A 74 6.29 1.68 4.24
C VAL A 74 6.65 2.15 5.64
N TYR A 75 7.47 1.40 6.35
CA TYR A 75 7.83 1.75 7.72
C TYR A 75 9.08 1.00 8.14
N TYR A 76 9.89 1.64 8.98
CA TYR A 76 10.93 0.95 9.72
C TYR A 76 10.95 1.44 11.18
N ALA A 77 11.28 0.55 12.08
CA ALA A 77 11.37 0.87 13.50
C ALA A 77 12.42 -0.01 14.16
N THR A 78 12.81 0.39 15.35
CA THR A 78 13.72 -0.38 16.19
C THR A 78 13.04 -0.72 17.50
N TYR A 79 13.40 -1.88 18.04
CA TYR A 79 12.95 -2.31 19.34
C TYR A 79 14.05 -3.13 20.04
N THR A 80 14.04 -3.12 21.36
CA THR A 80 15.07 -3.74 22.16
C THR A 80 14.46 -4.76 23.10
N ASN A 81 15.30 -5.65 23.63
CA ASN A 81 14.86 -6.68 24.58
C ASN A 81 15.12 -6.32 26.05
N ASN A 82 15.63 -5.13 26.33
CA ASN A 82 16.07 -4.74 27.67
C ASN A 82 15.21 -3.64 28.31
N SER A 83 14.03 -3.39 27.77
CA SER A 83 13.15 -2.34 28.25
C SER A 83 11.70 -2.84 28.28
N GLU A 84 10.90 -2.34 29.23
CA GLU A 84 9.48 -2.65 29.28
C GLU A 84 8.72 -2.18 28.06
N LYS A 85 9.17 -1.09 27.43
CA LYS A 85 8.61 -0.56 26.19
C LYS A 85 9.43 -0.94 24.96
N GLY A 86 10.16 -2.05 25.04
CA GLY A 86 10.97 -2.56 23.95
C GLY A 86 10.15 -3.26 22.87
N PHE A 87 9.10 -2.65 22.41
CA PHE A 87 8.30 -3.13 21.29
C PHE A 87 8.09 -2.01 20.28
N ALA A 88 7.86 -2.39 19.05
CA ALA A 88 7.55 -1.45 17.97
C ALA A 88 6.05 -1.48 17.70
N GLU A 89 5.54 -0.35 17.26
CA GLU A 89 4.14 -0.16 16.92
C GLU A 89 4.04 0.59 15.60
N TRP A 90 3.17 0.13 14.72
CA TRP A 90 2.88 0.84 13.49
C TRP A 90 1.40 0.76 13.16
N VAL A 91 0.76 1.92 13.08
CA VAL A 91 -0.60 2.03 12.57
C VAL A 91 -0.56 1.88 11.07
N ILE A 92 -1.21 0.85 10.54
CA ILE A 92 -1.15 0.54 9.11
C ILE A 92 -1.81 1.67 8.32
N ASN A 93 -1.04 2.26 7.41
CA ASN A 93 -1.54 3.33 6.54
C ASN A 93 -0.75 3.34 5.22
N THR A 94 -1.25 4.10 4.27
CA THR A 94 -0.67 4.20 2.93
C THR A 94 -0.06 5.57 2.65
N ARG A 95 0.03 6.43 3.66
CA ARG A 95 0.35 7.85 3.47
C ARG A 95 1.78 8.24 3.87
N GLN A 96 2.55 7.33 4.44
CA GLN A 96 3.89 7.65 4.95
C GLN A 96 4.96 7.63 3.86
N VAL A 97 4.76 6.88 2.79
CA VAL A 97 5.70 6.81 1.66
C VAL A 97 5.12 7.57 0.49
N ALA A 98 5.79 8.64 0.11
CA ALA A 98 5.28 9.55 -0.91
C ALA A 98 5.02 8.87 -2.26
N GLN A 99 5.91 7.99 -2.68
CA GLN A 99 5.76 7.32 -3.98
C GLN A 99 4.54 6.40 -4.03
N LEU A 100 4.34 5.61 -2.99
CA LEU A 100 3.16 4.75 -2.90
C LEU A 100 1.89 5.59 -2.79
N ARG A 101 1.90 6.60 -1.95
CA ARG A 101 0.77 7.52 -1.76
C ARG A 101 0.34 8.15 -3.08
N ARG A 102 1.30 8.62 -3.87
CA ARG A 102 0.99 9.26 -5.15
C ARG A 102 0.36 8.28 -6.13
N LYS A 103 0.86 7.05 -6.18
CA LYS A 103 0.28 5.99 -7.04
C LYS A 103 -1.15 5.66 -6.64
N LEU A 104 -1.41 5.49 -5.35
CA LEU A 104 -2.74 5.18 -4.86
C LEU A 104 -3.71 6.34 -5.04
N GLU A 105 -3.23 7.57 -4.94
CA GLU A 105 -4.05 8.78 -5.10
C GLU A 105 -4.36 9.14 -6.55
N LEU A 106 -3.99 8.31 -7.51
CA LEU A 106 -4.55 8.38 -8.86
C LEU A 106 -6.02 7.98 -8.89
N PHE A 107 -6.53 7.39 -7.82
CA PHE A 107 -7.91 6.94 -7.71
C PHE A 107 -8.56 7.51 -6.45
N THR A 108 -9.87 7.72 -6.52
CA THR A 108 -10.64 8.20 -5.36
C THR A 108 -10.94 7.06 -4.40
N TYR A 109 -11.30 5.89 -4.91
CA TYR A 109 -11.65 4.73 -4.11
C TYR A 109 -10.83 3.53 -4.55
N LEU A 110 -10.34 2.77 -3.57
CA LEU A 110 -9.55 1.57 -3.79
C LEU A 110 -10.03 0.45 -2.89
N ARG A 111 -10.00 -0.76 -3.43
CA ARG A 111 -10.23 -1.98 -2.66
C ARG A 111 -9.07 -2.92 -2.93
N PHE A 112 -8.39 -3.38 -1.90
CA PHE A 112 -7.27 -4.29 -2.03
C PHE A 112 -7.04 -5.08 -0.75
N ASP A 113 -6.43 -6.24 -0.91
CA ASP A 113 -5.85 -7.00 0.18
C ASP A 113 -4.38 -6.56 0.32
N LEU A 114 -3.83 -6.74 1.51
CA LEU A 114 -2.45 -6.39 1.80
C LEU A 114 -1.60 -7.61 2.04
N GLU A 115 -0.47 -7.69 1.38
CA GLU A 115 0.60 -8.59 1.76
C GLU A 115 1.69 -7.80 2.44
N LEU A 116 1.99 -8.15 3.68
CA LEU A 116 3.04 -7.53 4.47
C LEU A 116 4.21 -8.49 4.58
N THR A 117 5.40 -8.01 4.28
CA THR A 117 6.65 -8.74 4.47
C THR A 117 7.51 -7.97 5.46
N PHE A 118 8.06 -8.69 6.43
CA PHE A 118 8.88 -8.10 7.49
C PHE A 118 10.31 -8.53 7.32
N VAL A 119 11.21 -7.57 7.20
CA VAL A 119 12.64 -7.83 7.16
C VAL A 119 13.22 -7.33 8.48
N ILE A 120 13.63 -8.27 9.32
CA ILE A 120 14.12 -7.98 10.67
C ILE A 120 15.59 -8.31 10.75
N THR A 121 16.39 -7.34 11.18
CA THR A 121 17.81 -7.49 11.44
C THR A 121 18.10 -7.13 12.89
N SER A 122 19.02 -7.84 13.52
CA SER A 122 19.35 -7.63 14.92
C SER A 122 20.85 -7.41 15.08
N ALA A 123 21.19 -6.59 16.05
CA ALA A 123 22.57 -6.34 16.44
C ALA A 123 22.69 -6.37 17.96
N GLN A 124 23.70 -7.05 18.46
CA GLN A 124 24.01 -7.04 19.88
C GLN A 124 24.61 -5.68 20.23
N GLN A 125 24.06 -5.04 21.25
CA GLN A 125 24.55 -3.75 21.71
C GLN A 125 25.80 -3.95 22.58
N PRO A 126 26.73 -2.98 22.58
CA PRO A 126 27.88 -3.05 23.46
C PRO A 126 27.48 -3.19 24.93
N SER A 127 28.09 -4.14 25.61
CA SER A 127 27.88 -4.36 27.05
C SER A 127 29.22 -4.57 27.72
N THR A 128 29.42 -3.95 28.86
CA THR A 128 30.62 -4.18 29.68
C THR A 128 30.53 -5.48 30.50
N ALA A 129 29.36 -6.10 30.54
CA ALA A 129 29.09 -7.23 31.44
C ALA A 129 29.34 -8.60 30.81
N SER A 130 29.45 -8.73 29.49
CA SER A 130 29.60 -10.02 28.84
C SER A 130 30.18 -9.90 27.44
N SER A 131 31.09 -10.83 27.12
CA SER A 131 31.63 -11.04 25.78
C SER A 131 30.99 -12.23 25.08
N VAL A 132 29.89 -12.78 25.61
CA VAL A 132 29.20 -13.95 25.07
C VAL A 132 28.25 -13.52 23.99
N ASP A 133 28.23 -14.23 22.86
CA ASP A 133 27.28 -14.01 21.79
C ASP A 133 25.85 -14.28 22.26
N ALA A 134 24.91 -13.44 21.83
CA ALA A 134 23.52 -13.64 22.15
C ALA A 134 22.95 -14.83 21.36
N PRO A 135 21.98 -15.56 21.91
CA PRO A 135 21.29 -16.60 21.17
C PRO A 135 20.46 -16.02 20.03
N VAL A 136 20.10 -16.87 19.09
CA VAL A 136 19.18 -16.51 17.99
C VAL A 136 17.87 -16.02 18.57
N GLN A 137 17.40 -14.89 18.08
CA GLN A 137 16.19 -14.25 18.59
C GLN A 137 14.95 -14.72 17.85
N THR A 138 13.87 -14.90 18.60
CA THR A 138 12.54 -15.13 18.05
C THR A 138 11.70 -13.87 18.24
N HIS A 139 10.98 -13.49 17.21
CA HIS A 139 10.18 -12.28 17.17
C HIS A 139 8.71 -12.64 17.05
N GLN A 140 7.87 -11.85 17.68
CA GLN A 140 6.41 -11.92 17.51
C GLN A 140 5.94 -10.67 16.78
N ILE A 141 5.16 -10.88 15.73
CA ILE A 141 4.48 -9.82 15.00
C ILE A 141 2.99 -10.06 15.18
N MET A 142 2.34 -9.18 15.91
CA MET A 142 0.92 -9.30 16.21
C MET A 142 0.13 -8.23 15.49
N TYR A 143 -0.94 -8.65 14.82
CA TYR A 143 -1.89 -7.73 14.22
C TYR A 143 -3.05 -7.50 15.18
N VAL A 144 -3.32 -6.23 15.46
CA VAL A 144 -4.47 -5.82 16.27
C VAL A 144 -5.46 -5.12 15.37
N PRO A 145 -6.66 -5.69 15.17
CA PRO A 145 -7.69 -5.04 14.37
C PRO A 145 -8.15 -3.74 15.04
N PRO A 146 -8.82 -2.85 14.29
CA PRO A 146 -9.31 -1.60 14.87
C PRO A 146 -10.17 -1.82 16.10
N GLY A 147 -9.85 -1.13 17.19
CA GLY A 147 -10.59 -1.25 18.45
C GLY A 147 -10.16 -2.41 19.34
N GLY A 148 -9.22 -3.24 18.90
CA GLY A 148 -8.72 -4.34 19.72
C GLY A 148 -7.82 -3.87 20.87
N PRO A 149 -7.61 -4.74 21.87
CA PRO A 149 -6.73 -4.40 22.99
C PRO A 149 -5.27 -4.30 22.53
N VAL A 150 -4.59 -3.26 22.96
CA VAL A 150 -3.22 -2.98 22.57
C VAL A 150 -2.27 -3.20 23.73
N PRO A 151 -1.07 -3.74 23.48
CA PRO A 151 -0.09 -3.89 24.54
C PRO A 151 0.48 -2.52 24.94
N THR A 152 0.76 -2.38 26.23
CA THR A 152 1.41 -1.18 26.78
C THR A 152 2.84 -1.46 27.22
N LYS A 153 3.23 -2.73 27.28
CA LYS A 153 4.58 -3.16 27.63
C LYS A 153 4.88 -4.53 26.98
N VAL A 154 6.15 -4.91 26.95
CA VAL A 154 6.61 -6.15 26.31
C VAL A 154 5.99 -7.40 26.93
N LYS A 155 5.71 -7.40 28.21
CA LYS A 155 5.14 -8.55 28.93
C LYS A 155 3.64 -8.37 29.26
N ASP A 156 2.93 -7.53 28.48
CA ASP A 156 1.51 -7.33 28.65
C ASP A 156 0.71 -8.58 28.24
N TYR A 157 -0.44 -8.79 28.90
CA TYR A 157 -1.35 -9.87 28.54
C TYR A 157 -1.89 -9.77 27.11
N ALA A 158 -1.93 -8.56 26.55
CA ALA A 158 -2.43 -8.34 25.19
C ALA A 158 -1.66 -9.11 24.12
N TRP A 159 -0.43 -9.52 24.40
CA TRP A 159 0.33 -10.38 23.50
C TRP A 159 -0.14 -11.84 23.50
N GLN A 160 -0.90 -12.25 24.52
CA GLN A 160 -1.43 -13.60 24.68
C GLN A 160 -2.87 -13.67 24.19
N THR A 161 -3.11 -13.18 22.99
CA THR A 161 -4.45 -13.14 22.45
C THR A 161 -4.82 -14.42 21.71
N SER A 162 -6.08 -14.83 21.79
CA SER A 162 -6.60 -15.96 21.02
C SER A 162 -7.26 -15.52 19.71
N THR A 163 -7.50 -14.23 19.55
CA THR A 163 -8.25 -13.70 18.40
C THR A 163 -7.41 -12.88 17.43
N ASN A 164 -6.32 -12.27 17.90
CA ASN A 164 -5.45 -11.48 17.04
C ASN A 164 -4.44 -12.40 16.34
N PRO A 165 -4.31 -12.34 15.01
CA PRO A 165 -3.31 -13.15 14.34
C PRO A 165 -1.90 -12.69 14.73
N SER A 166 -1.06 -13.67 15.03
CA SER A 166 0.37 -13.42 15.29
C SER A 166 1.21 -14.32 14.41
N VAL A 167 2.35 -13.81 13.99
CA VAL A 167 3.38 -14.56 13.30
C VAL A 167 4.60 -14.59 14.20
N PHE A 168 5.15 -15.80 14.42
CA PHE A 168 6.40 -15.99 15.15
C PHE A 168 7.48 -16.31 14.13
N TRP A 169 8.59 -15.63 14.24
CA TRP A 169 9.71 -15.79 13.33
C TRP A 169 11.01 -15.85 14.10
N THR A 170 11.82 -16.86 13.78
CA THR A 170 13.15 -17.03 14.35
C THR A 170 14.18 -16.60 13.31
N GLU A 171 15.19 -15.87 13.74
CA GLU A 171 16.26 -15.39 12.88
C GLU A 171 16.95 -16.55 12.14
N GLY A 172 17.36 -16.31 10.91
CA GLY A 172 17.94 -17.31 10.02
C GLY A 172 16.96 -17.95 9.05
N ASN A 173 15.66 -17.72 9.24
CA ASN A 173 14.63 -18.18 8.32
C ASN A 173 14.27 -17.11 7.29
N ALA A 174 13.54 -17.50 6.25
CA ALA A 174 13.02 -16.56 5.25
C ALA A 174 12.14 -15.49 5.91
N PRO A 175 12.12 -14.26 5.38
CA PRO A 175 11.31 -13.19 5.96
C PRO A 175 9.85 -13.60 6.13
N PRO A 176 9.23 -13.34 7.29
CA PRO A 176 7.84 -13.70 7.52
C PRO A 176 6.91 -12.82 6.70
N ARG A 177 5.77 -13.38 6.34
CA ARG A 177 4.71 -12.70 5.60
C ARG A 177 3.39 -12.82 6.32
N MET A 178 2.58 -11.79 6.21
CA MET A 178 1.23 -11.76 6.76
C MET A 178 0.32 -11.12 5.72
N SER A 179 -0.86 -11.68 5.54
CA SER A 179 -1.87 -11.12 4.64
C SER A 179 -3.01 -10.53 5.46
N ILE A 180 -3.39 -9.31 5.12
CA ILE A 180 -4.55 -8.62 5.71
C ILE A 180 -5.56 -8.44 4.59
N PRO A 181 -6.75 -9.04 4.71
CA PRO A 181 -7.79 -8.86 3.70
C PRO A 181 -8.33 -7.43 3.73
N PHE A 182 -9.11 -7.08 2.72
CA PHE A 182 -9.89 -5.85 2.77
C PHE A 182 -10.84 -5.88 3.97
N ILE A 183 -10.72 -4.89 4.87
CA ILE A 183 -11.40 -4.91 6.17
C ILE A 183 -12.23 -3.66 6.47
N SER A 184 -12.52 -2.84 5.47
CA SER A 184 -13.42 -1.70 5.69
C SER A 184 -14.88 -2.17 5.82
N ILE A 185 -15.67 -1.48 6.64
CA ILE A 185 -17.12 -1.67 6.67
C ILE A 185 -17.80 -1.10 5.42
N GLY A 186 -17.13 -0.20 4.71
CA GLY A 186 -17.57 0.28 3.40
C GLY A 186 -17.15 -0.68 2.29
N ASN A 187 -17.51 -0.34 1.05
CA ASN A 187 -17.17 -1.15 -0.11
C ASN A 187 -15.76 -0.90 -0.63
N ALA A 188 -15.13 0.19 -0.21
CA ALA A 188 -13.79 0.56 -0.64
C ALA A 188 -13.14 1.49 0.39
N TYR A 189 -11.80 1.57 0.34
CA TYR A 189 -11.07 2.62 1.04
C TYR A 189 -11.20 3.93 0.26
N SER A 190 -11.37 5.03 0.97
CA SER A 190 -11.39 6.37 0.37
C SER A 190 -10.00 6.98 0.41
N CYS A 191 -9.40 7.21 -0.76
CA CYS A 191 -8.11 7.92 -0.82
C CYS A 191 -8.29 9.41 -0.53
N PHE A 192 -9.49 9.93 -0.77
CA PHE A 192 -9.86 11.32 -0.53
C PHE A 192 -11.20 11.36 0.19
N TYR A 193 -11.29 12.21 1.19
CA TYR A 193 -12.48 12.34 2.01
C TYR A 193 -12.75 13.80 2.33
N ASP A 194 -13.91 14.28 1.92
CA ASP A 194 -14.36 15.64 2.21
C ASP A 194 -15.14 15.65 3.52
N GLY A 195 -14.43 15.66 4.61
CA GLY A 195 -15.00 15.61 5.95
C GLY A 195 -13.93 15.59 7.02
N TRP A 196 -14.34 15.36 8.23
CA TRP A 196 -13.46 15.36 9.40
C TRP A 196 -13.49 14.02 10.12
N THR A 197 -12.46 13.76 10.92
CA THR A 197 -12.40 12.55 11.75
C THR A 197 -13.52 12.47 12.78
N GLN A 198 -14.13 13.61 13.10
CA GLN A 198 -15.28 13.71 14.00
C GLN A 198 -16.49 14.29 13.26
N PHE A 199 -17.67 14.18 13.85
CA PHE A 199 -18.89 14.77 13.29
C PHE A 199 -18.94 16.29 13.44
N SER A 200 -17.84 16.92 13.70
CA SER A 200 -17.68 18.37 13.80
C SER A 200 -16.38 18.81 13.16
N ARG A 201 -16.25 20.09 12.86
CA ARG A 201 -15.02 20.66 12.28
C ARG A 201 -13.84 20.70 13.25
N ASN A 202 -14.00 20.20 14.48
CA ASN A 202 -12.92 20.07 15.44
C ASN A 202 -11.99 18.89 15.14
N GLY A 203 -12.41 17.95 14.29
CA GLY A 203 -11.59 16.84 13.87
C GLY A 203 -10.59 17.22 12.78
N VAL A 204 -9.79 16.26 12.35
CA VAL A 204 -8.83 16.44 11.25
C VAL A 204 -9.55 16.30 9.93
N TYR A 205 -9.41 17.29 9.05
CA TYR A 205 -10.01 17.27 7.73
C TYR A 205 -9.29 16.26 6.82
N GLY A 206 -10.07 15.55 6.03
CA GLY A 206 -9.56 14.65 5.01
C GLY A 206 -9.24 13.24 5.50
N ILE A 207 -9.43 12.96 6.76
CA ILE A 207 -9.19 11.64 7.34
C ILE A 207 -10.52 10.91 7.55
N ASN A 208 -10.66 9.79 6.87
CA ASN A 208 -11.81 8.90 7.01
C ASN A 208 -11.48 7.78 7.99
N THR A 209 -12.16 7.76 9.13
CA THR A 209 -11.95 6.73 10.15
C THR A 209 -12.32 5.33 9.69
N LEU A 210 -13.13 5.20 8.64
CA LEU A 210 -13.48 3.90 8.05
C LEU A 210 -12.31 3.25 7.32
N ASN A 211 -11.25 4.00 7.03
CA ASN A 211 -10.03 3.47 6.40
C ASN A 211 -9.06 2.85 7.42
N ASN A 212 -9.43 2.75 8.67
CA ASN A 212 -8.55 2.17 9.69
C ASN A 212 -8.31 0.69 9.41
N MET A 213 -7.06 0.34 9.17
CA MET A 213 -6.64 -1.03 8.82
C MET A 213 -6.07 -1.80 10.01
N GLY A 214 -6.05 -1.19 11.21
CA GLY A 214 -5.48 -1.81 12.39
C GLY A 214 -4.03 -1.41 12.63
N THR A 215 -3.41 -2.07 13.58
CA THR A 215 -2.07 -1.75 14.05
C THR A 215 -1.23 -3.02 14.16
N LEU A 216 0.03 -2.91 13.85
CA LEU A 216 1.02 -4.00 14.03
C LEU A 216 1.88 -3.71 15.25
N TYR A 217 2.13 -4.76 16.03
CA TYR A 217 3.03 -4.73 17.18
C TYR A 217 4.09 -5.79 17.02
N MET A 218 5.34 -5.44 17.31
CA MET A 218 6.48 -6.33 17.15
C MET A 218 7.33 -6.31 18.42
N ARG A 219 7.71 -7.48 18.90
CA ARG A 219 8.55 -7.64 20.08
C ARG A 219 9.51 -8.81 19.94
N HIS A 220 10.54 -8.82 20.77
CA HIS A 220 11.33 -10.03 21.02
C HIS A 220 10.55 -10.97 21.94
N VAL A 221 10.54 -12.25 21.61
CA VAL A 221 9.93 -13.28 22.45
C VAL A 221 10.90 -13.78 23.51
N ASN A 222 12.19 -13.88 23.14
CA ASN A 222 13.23 -14.30 24.07
C ASN A 222 13.35 -13.30 25.22
N GLU A 223 13.52 -13.82 26.42
CA GLU A 223 13.82 -12.97 27.57
C GLU A 223 15.20 -12.33 27.42
N ALA A 224 15.37 -11.16 28.02
CA ALA A 224 16.64 -10.47 28.02
C ALA A 224 17.67 -11.34 28.79
N GLY A 225 18.65 -11.82 28.05
CA GLY A 225 19.76 -12.54 28.62
C GLY A 225 20.96 -11.63 28.82
N GLN A 226 22.14 -12.19 28.67
CA GLN A 226 23.39 -11.44 28.73
C GLN A 226 23.56 -10.63 27.44
N GLY A 227 23.60 -9.33 27.56
CA GLY A 227 23.78 -8.39 26.46
C GLY A 227 22.47 -7.99 25.80
N PRO A 228 22.24 -6.70 25.71
CA PRO A 228 21.03 -6.17 25.06
C PRO A 228 21.11 -6.34 23.55
N ILE A 229 19.96 -6.62 22.93
CA ILE A 229 19.82 -6.75 21.49
C ILE A 229 18.87 -5.70 20.98
N LYS A 230 19.28 -5.05 19.91
CA LYS A 230 18.45 -4.08 19.20
C LYS A 230 18.10 -4.64 17.83
N SER A 231 16.82 -4.75 17.55
CA SER A 231 16.33 -5.20 16.26
C SER A 231 15.73 -4.04 15.48
N THR A 232 15.91 -4.09 14.18
CA THR A 232 15.31 -3.16 13.23
C THR A 232 14.38 -3.95 12.32
N VAL A 233 13.11 -3.56 12.27
CA VAL A 233 12.13 -4.13 11.36
C VAL A 233 11.88 -3.16 10.22
N ARG A 234 11.87 -3.70 9.01
CA ARG A 234 11.42 -2.98 7.81
C ARG A 234 10.17 -3.68 7.31
N ILE A 235 9.11 -2.92 7.11
CA ILE A 235 7.82 -3.45 6.68
C ILE A 235 7.63 -3.10 5.22
N TYR A 236 7.43 -4.13 4.40
CA TYR A 236 7.14 -4.02 2.99
C TYR A 236 5.67 -4.33 2.75
N PHE A 237 5.04 -3.48 2.00
CA PHE A 237 3.61 -3.45 1.75
C PHE A 237 3.37 -3.70 0.26
N LYS A 238 2.55 -4.68 -0.05
CA LYS A 238 2.20 -5.02 -1.42
C LYS A 238 0.69 -5.18 -1.53
N PRO A 239 0.00 -4.25 -2.18
CA PRO A 239 -1.42 -4.42 -2.46
C PRO A 239 -1.65 -5.58 -3.41
N LYS A 240 -2.73 -6.32 -3.22
CA LYS A 240 -3.16 -7.44 -4.07
C LYS A 240 -4.65 -7.39 -4.31
N HIS A 241 -5.10 -7.97 -5.43
CA HIS A 241 -6.51 -8.03 -5.80
C HIS A 241 -7.13 -6.64 -5.83
N VAL A 242 -6.47 -5.74 -6.55
CA VAL A 242 -6.82 -4.32 -6.55
C VAL A 242 -8.00 -4.04 -7.46
N LYS A 243 -8.95 -3.27 -6.93
CA LYS A 243 -10.00 -2.63 -7.71
C LYS A 243 -9.95 -1.14 -7.42
N ALA A 244 -10.12 -0.33 -8.46
CA ALA A 244 -10.01 1.11 -8.36
C ALA A 244 -11.17 1.77 -9.07
N TRP A 245 -11.64 2.88 -8.52
CA TRP A 245 -12.74 3.65 -9.07
C TRP A 245 -12.41 5.14 -9.04
N VAL A 246 -13.00 5.86 -9.98
CA VAL A 246 -12.94 7.32 -10.08
C VAL A 246 -11.50 7.81 -10.17
N PRO A 247 -10.87 7.70 -11.37
CA PRO A 247 -9.53 8.22 -11.58
C PRO A 247 -9.42 9.71 -11.30
N ARG A 248 -8.28 10.13 -10.82
CA ARG A 248 -7.99 11.52 -10.49
C ARG A 248 -6.68 11.95 -11.17
N PRO A 249 -6.50 13.25 -11.41
CA PRO A 249 -5.22 13.72 -11.91
C PRO A 249 -4.11 13.48 -10.90
N PRO A 250 -2.89 13.21 -11.36
CA PRO A 250 -1.78 12.98 -10.46
C PRO A 250 -1.41 14.26 -9.69
N ARG A 251 -0.94 14.07 -8.47
CA ARG A 251 -0.47 15.19 -7.67
C ARG A 251 0.79 15.80 -8.29
N LEU A 252 0.80 17.11 -8.44
CA LEU A 252 1.94 17.83 -9.01
C LEU A 252 2.92 18.29 -7.95
N CYS A 253 2.41 18.71 -6.78
CA CYS A 253 3.24 19.24 -5.70
C CYS A 253 3.71 18.14 -4.75
N GLN A 254 4.85 18.38 -4.08
CA GLN A 254 5.35 17.45 -3.06
C GLN A 254 4.38 17.36 -1.88
N TYR A 255 4.31 16.17 -1.26
CA TYR A 255 3.59 16.01 -0.01
C TYR A 255 4.36 16.67 1.13
N GLU A 256 3.66 17.35 1.99
CA GLU A 256 4.27 18.01 3.15
C GLU A 256 3.98 17.25 4.44
N LYS A 257 2.74 16.74 4.59
CA LYS A 257 2.30 16.07 5.81
C LYS A 257 1.49 14.83 5.50
N GLN A 258 1.58 13.84 6.38
CA GLN A 258 0.88 12.58 6.24
C GLN A 258 -0.65 12.75 6.28
N LYS A 259 -1.15 13.63 7.16
CA LYS A 259 -2.59 13.71 7.46
C LYS A 259 -3.34 14.81 6.71
N ASN A 260 -2.69 15.52 5.80
CA ASN A 260 -3.40 16.51 5.00
C ASN A 260 -2.91 16.53 3.55
N VAL A 261 -3.70 17.17 2.71
CA VAL A 261 -3.42 17.29 1.27
C VAL A 261 -2.79 18.63 0.91
N ASN A 262 -2.50 19.46 1.89
CA ASN A 262 -1.93 20.79 1.67
C ASN A 262 -0.60 20.71 0.95
N PHE A 263 -0.27 21.76 0.22
CA PHE A 263 0.97 21.86 -0.55
C PHE A 263 1.52 23.27 -0.49
N SER A 264 2.84 23.38 -0.72
CA SER A 264 3.50 24.66 -0.94
C SER A 264 3.83 24.81 -2.41
N PRO A 265 3.38 25.87 -3.09
CA PRO A 265 3.72 26.07 -4.51
C PRO A 265 5.21 26.11 -4.79
N THR A 266 6.01 26.55 -3.82
CA THR A 266 7.48 26.60 -3.95
C THR A 266 8.14 25.24 -3.84
N GLY A 267 7.42 24.22 -3.33
CA GLY A 267 7.95 22.88 -3.17
C GLY A 267 7.80 21.97 -4.41
N VAL A 268 7.24 22.48 -5.51
CA VAL A 268 6.96 21.68 -6.70
C VAL A 268 8.22 21.06 -7.29
N THR A 269 9.32 21.80 -7.28
CA THR A 269 10.60 21.36 -7.86
C THR A 269 11.46 20.56 -6.88
N THR A 270 11.07 20.47 -5.61
CA THR A 270 11.83 19.77 -4.58
C THR A 270 11.54 18.28 -4.61
N SER A 271 12.56 17.44 -4.70
CA SER A 271 12.41 15.99 -4.64
C SER A 271 12.32 15.52 -3.18
N ARG A 272 11.26 14.79 -2.85
CA ARG A 272 11.08 14.20 -1.53
C ARG A 272 10.63 12.75 -1.67
N THR A 273 11.48 11.84 -1.17
CA THR A 273 11.18 10.40 -1.15
C THR A 273 11.07 9.84 0.27
N ASP A 274 11.26 10.68 1.27
CA ASP A 274 11.26 10.29 2.68
C ASP A 274 9.86 9.93 3.18
N ILE A 275 9.83 9.22 4.31
CA ILE A 275 8.59 8.92 5.01
C ILE A 275 8.05 10.20 5.64
N ILE A 276 6.78 10.49 5.37
CA ILE A 276 6.07 11.66 5.88
C ILE A 276 5.30 11.25 7.12
N THR A 277 5.73 11.71 8.29
CA THR A 277 5.23 11.21 9.57
C THR A 277 4.07 12.02 10.17
N THR A 278 3.87 13.26 9.76
CA THR A 278 2.78 14.09 10.34
C THR A 278 2.06 14.94 9.33
#